data_df204364ead408bd96226abff82e8003
#
_entry.id   df204364ead408bd96226abff82e8003
#
_cell.length_a   1.000
_cell.length_b   1.000
_cell.length_c   1.000
_cell.angle_alpha   90.00
_cell.angle_beta   90.00
_cell.angle_gamma   90.00
#
_symmetry.space_group_name_H-M   'P 1'
#
loop_
_entity.id
_entity.type
_entity.pdbx_description
1 polymer ?
#
loop_
_entity_poly.entity_id
_entity_poly.type
_entity_poly.pdbx_seq_one_letter_code
_entity_poly.pdbx_strand_id
1 'polypeptide(L)'
;MMLRQTESGGFNGRPEKLPDVCYSWWILSTFFMINRQHWVNYEALSEFINRAQDLEGKGGIADRAGNETDVFHTFFGIAGLSLMGYHDLEKIDPIYALPEPILKNILG
;
A
#
# COMPACT_ATOMS: atom_id res chain seq x y z
N MET A 1 -4.21 -17.96 8.58
CA MET A 1 -3.77 -16.63 9.02
C MET A 1 -4.91 -15.65 8.82
N MET A 2 -5.29 -14.94 9.86
CA MET A 2 -6.31 -13.91 9.73
C MET A 2 -5.64 -12.60 9.33
N LEU A 3 -5.87 -12.17 8.09
CA LEU A 3 -5.44 -10.85 7.61
C LEU A 3 -6.50 -9.84 8.04
N ARG A 4 -6.12 -8.95 8.91
CA ARG A 4 -7.05 -8.01 9.50
C ARG A 4 -6.48 -6.60 9.50
N GLN A 5 -7.31 -5.66 9.03
CA GLN A 5 -6.98 -4.26 9.08
C GLN A 5 -7.06 -3.76 10.52
N THR A 6 -6.07 -2.98 10.95
CA THR A 6 -6.03 -2.46 12.32
C THR A 6 -6.92 -1.22 12.46
N GLU A 7 -7.13 -0.77 13.70
CA GLU A 7 -7.93 0.43 13.97
C GLU A 7 -7.35 1.68 13.31
N SER A 8 -6.03 1.73 13.13
CA SER A 8 -5.38 2.86 12.45
C SER A 8 -5.59 2.84 10.94
N GLY A 9 -6.15 1.77 10.39
CA GLY A 9 -6.40 1.62 8.96
C GLY A 9 -5.34 0.82 8.22
N GLY A 10 -4.16 0.62 8.82
CA GLY A 10 -3.08 -0.14 8.21
C GLY A 10 -3.16 -1.62 8.50
N PHE A 11 -2.27 -2.38 7.88
CA PHE A 11 -2.15 -3.82 8.11
C PHE A 11 -0.89 -4.15 8.87
N ASN A 12 -0.94 -5.20 9.67
CA ASN A 12 0.24 -5.76 10.32
C ASN A 12 0.48 -7.18 9.81
N GLY A 13 1.72 -7.64 9.96
CA GLY A 13 2.09 -8.97 9.46
C GLY A 13 1.60 -10.11 10.34
N ARG A 14 1.29 -9.83 11.59
CA ARG A 14 0.76 -10.81 12.55
C ARG A 14 0.20 -10.07 13.76
N PRO A 15 -0.65 -10.73 14.57
CA PRO A 15 -1.18 -10.11 15.78
C PRO A 15 -0.06 -9.57 16.68
N GLU A 16 -0.34 -8.47 17.38
CA GLU A 16 0.58 -7.81 18.30
C GLU A 16 1.74 -7.05 17.65
N LYS A 17 1.94 -7.17 16.34
CA LYS A 17 2.91 -6.32 15.62
C LYS A 17 2.25 -5.03 15.19
N LEU A 18 3.06 -3.97 15.11
CA LEU A 18 2.57 -2.68 14.65
C LEU A 18 2.24 -2.72 13.16
N PRO A 19 1.21 -1.98 12.73
CA PRO A 19 0.93 -1.88 11.30
C PRO A 19 2.06 -1.15 10.56
N ASP A 20 2.23 -1.48 9.30
CA ASP A 20 3.35 -1.02 8.49
C ASP A 20 2.87 -0.80 7.06
N VAL A 21 3.31 0.29 6.43
CA VAL A 21 2.90 0.66 5.08
C VAL A 21 3.24 -0.41 4.04
N CYS A 22 4.34 -1.16 4.20
CA CYS A 22 4.69 -2.18 3.22
C CYS A 22 3.61 -3.27 3.13
N TYR A 23 2.90 -3.57 4.21
CA TYR A 23 1.80 -4.52 4.18
C TYR A 23 0.60 -3.99 3.39
N SER A 24 0.53 -2.69 3.15
CA SER A 24 -0.51 -2.12 2.26
C SER A 24 -0.43 -2.75 0.88
N TRP A 25 0.78 -2.96 0.37
CA TRP A 25 0.95 -3.64 -0.91
C TRP A 25 0.77 -5.16 -0.76
N TRP A 26 1.51 -5.78 0.14
CA TRP A 26 1.55 -7.24 0.23
C TRP A 26 0.18 -7.85 0.54
N ILE A 27 -0.57 -7.25 1.44
CA ILE A 27 -1.87 -7.76 1.83
C ILE A 27 -2.94 -7.36 0.83
N LEU A 28 -2.95 -6.09 0.40
CA LEU A 28 -3.94 -5.63 -0.56
C LEU A 28 -3.81 -6.35 -1.91
N SER A 29 -2.57 -6.54 -2.40
CA SER A 29 -2.35 -7.27 -3.65
C SER A 29 -2.86 -8.71 -3.55
N THR A 30 -2.70 -9.34 -2.40
CA THR A 30 -3.24 -10.68 -2.16
C THR A 30 -4.76 -10.68 -2.26
N PHE A 31 -5.44 -9.70 -1.65
CA PHE A 31 -6.89 -9.59 -1.77
C PHE A 31 -7.34 -9.35 -3.21
N PHE A 32 -6.59 -8.57 -3.98
CA PHE A 32 -6.90 -8.40 -5.41
C PHE A 32 -6.78 -9.70 -6.18
N MET A 33 -5.74 -10.49 -5.89
CA MET A 33 -5.54 -11.77 -6.58
C MET A 33 -6.64 -12.79 -6.30
N ILE A 34 -7.24 -12.76 -5.10
CA ILE A 34 -8.35 -13.65 -4.76
C ILE A 34 -9.72 -13.00 -4.93
N ASN A 35 -9.74 -11.79 -5.51
CA ASN A 35 -10.96 -11.02 -5.77
C ASN A 35 -11.76 -10.73 -4.50
N ARG A 36 -11.07 -10.37 -3.44
CA ARG A 36 -11.68 -10.02 -2.14
C ARG A 36 -11.26 -8.62 -1.67
N GLN A 37 -10.82 -7.76 -2.58
CA GLN A 37 -10.36 -6.42 -2.25
C GLN A 37 -11.45 -5.57 -1.58
N HIS A 38 -12.72 -5.90 -1.79
CA HIS A 38 -13.84 -5.20 -1.16
C HIS A 38 -13.92 -5.44 0.35
N TRP A 39 -13.15 -6.38 0.89
CA TRP A 39 -13.06 -6.59 2.34
C TRP A 39 -12.20 -5.54 3.03
N VAL A 40 -11.43 -4.75 2.26
CA VAL A 40 -10.53 -3.74 2.79
C VAL A 40 -11.21 -2.37 2.81
N ASN A 41 -11.05 -1.66 3.92
CA ASN A 41 -11.50 -0.28 4.01
C ASN A 41 -10.46 0.62 3.35
N TYR A 42 -10.70 1.00 2.11
CA TYR A 42 -9.76 1.79 1.31
C TYR A 42 -9.50 3.17 1.90
N GLU A 43 -10.55 3.81 2.40
CA GLU A 43 -10.40 5.14 2.98
C GLU A 43 -9.47 5.11 4.19
N ALA A 44 -9.67 4.15 5.09
CA ALA A 44 -8.84 4.02 6.28
C ALA A 44 -7.40 3.66 5.92
N LEU A 45 -7.19 2.79 4.94
CA LEU A 45 -5.85 2.41 4.51
C LEU A 45 -5.13 3.58 3.83
N SER A 46 -5.83 4.32 2.98
CA SER A 46 -5.28 5.52 2.33
C SER A 46 -4.84 6.55 3.37
N GLU A 47 -5.65 6.76 4.39
CA GLU A 47 -5.29 7.67 5.48
C GLU A 47 -4.05 7.21 6.23
N PHE A 48 -3.95 5.93 6.51
CA PHE A 48 -2.77 5.38 7.18
C PHE A 48 -1.50 5.66 6.38
N ILE A 49 -1.54 5.41 5.07
CA ILE A 49 -0.39 5.66 4.18
C ILE A 49 -0.08 7.16 4.11
N ASN A 50 -1.10 7.99 3.97
CA ASN A 50 -0.90 9.44 3.86
C ASN A 50 -0.32 10.05 5.14
N ARG A 51 -0.70 9.53 6.30
CA ARG A 51 -0.12 10.00 7.56
C ARG A 51 1.35 9.60 7.72
N ALA A 52 1.79 8.57 7.03
CA ALA A 52 3.19 8.15 7.04
C ALA A 52 4.05 8.95 6.06
N GLN A 53 3.45 9.85 5.28
CA GLN A 53 4.15 10.70 4.32
C GLN A 53 4.83 11.86 5.05
N ASP A 54 6.05 12.18 4.65
CA ASP A 54 6.78 13.34 5.17
C ASP A 54 6.51 14.55 4.24
N LEU A 55 5.64 15.44 4.69
CA LEU A 55 5.26 16.62 3.91
C LEU A 55 6.16 17.82 4.17
N GLU A 56 6.95 17.82 5.23
CA GLU A 56 7.72 18.99 5.64
C GLU A 56 9.23 18.82 5.55
N GLY A 57 9.72 17.61 5.44
CA GLY A 57 11.14 17.31 5.42
C GLY A 57 11.64 16.87 4.05
N LYS A 58 12.29 15.72 4.01
CA LYS A 58 12.91 15.20 2.78
C LYS A 58 11.92 14.55 1.81
N GLY A 59 10.65 14.40 2.22
CA GLY A 59 9.64 13.73 1.42
C GLY A 59 9.65 12.23 1.60
N GLY A 60 8.78 11.55 0.84
CA GLY A 60 8.67 10.09 0.88
C GLY A 60 7.69 9.59 1.91
N ILE A 61 7.63 8.27 2.09
CA ILE A 61 6.71 7.58 2.98
C ILE A 61 7.51 6.70 3.93
N ALA A 62 7.13 6.71 5.20
CA ALA A 62 7.73 5.87 6.23
C ALA A 62 6.93 4.58 6.42
N ASP A 63 7.42 3.68 7.26
CA ASP A 63 6.68 2.48 7.64
C ASP A 63 5.39 2.82 8.39
N ARG A 64 5.43 3.87 9.20
CA ARG A 64 4.26 4.43 9.90
C ARG A 64 4.51 5.89 10.25
N ALA A 65 3.44 6.58 10.63
CA ALA A 65 3.52 8.01 10.95
C ALA A 65 4.57 8.29 12.02
N GLY A 66 5.39 9.32 11.80
CA GLY A 66 6.39 9.77 12.74
C GLY A 66 7.76 9.13 12.59
N ASN A 67 7.88 8.09 11.79
CA ASN A 67 9.17 7.44 11.55
C ASN A 67 9.88 8.03 10.33
N GLU A 68 11.14 7.69 10.17
CA GLU A 68 11.93 8.17 9.04
C GLU A 68 11.46 7.50 7.74
N THR A 69 11.34 8.30 6.68
CA THR A 69 10.94 7.80 5.37
C THR A 69 12.10 7.10 4.66
N ASP A 70 11.78 6.18 3.76
CA ASP A 70 12.77 5.47 2.96
C ASP A 70 12.19 5.07 1.60
N VAL A 71 13.04 4.63 0.70
CA VAL A 71 12.65 4.27 -0.66
C VAL A 71 11.75 3.04 -0.69
N PHE A 72 12.03 2.08 0.16
CA PHE A 72 11.27 0.83 0.23
C PHE A 72 9.80 1.10 0.59
N HIS A 73 9.55 1.83 1.69
CA HIS A 73 8.19 2.14 2.12
C HIS A 73 7.51 3.15 1.20
N THR A 74 8.27 4.06 0.60
CA THR A 74 7.72 4.99 -0.39
C THR A 74 7.16 4.22 -1.58
N PHE A 75 7.91 3.25 -2.10
CA PHE A 75 7.44 2.44 -3.22
C PHE A 75 6.16 1.67 -2.87
N PHE A 76 6.15 0.96 -1.75
CA PHE A 76 5.00 0.14 -1.38
C PHE A 76 3.79 0.98 -0.97
N GLY A 77 4.01 2.15 -0.39
CA GLY A 77 2.92 3.06 -0.08
C GLY A 77 2.24 3.56 -1.35
N ILE A 78 3.02 4.01 -2.33
CA ILE A 78 2.48 4.48 -3.61
C ILE A 78 1.82 3.33 -4.36
N ALA A 79 2.43 2.15 -4.35
CA ALA A 79 1.86 0.98 -5.01
C ALA A 79 0.51 0.58 -4.42
N GLY A 80 0.39 0.62 -3.09
CA GLY A 80 -0.88 0.36 -2.42
C GLY A 80 -1.95 1.38 -2.79
N LEU A 81 -1.60 2.66 -2.78
CA LEU A 81 -2.52 3.72 -3.20
C LEU A 81 -2.96 3.53 -4.65
N SER A 82 -2.04 3.15 -5.52
CA SER A 82 -2.35 2.90 -6.93
C SER A 82 -3.33 1.75 -7.10
N LEU A 83 -3.17 0.65 -6.34
CA LEU A 83 -4.12 -0.47 -6.38
C LEU A 83 -5.52 -0.04 -6.00
N MET A 84 -5.65 0.88 -5.05
CA MET A 84 -6.95 1.38 -4.62
C MET A 84 -7.55 2.42 -5.58
N GLY A 85 -6.83 2.78 -6.65
CA GLY A 85 -7.30 3.79 -7.58
C GLY A 85 -7.21 5.21 -7.05
N TYR A 86 -6.29 5.47 -6.13
CA TYR A 86 -6.17 6.75 -5.45
C TYR A 86 -5.72 7.85 -6.42
N HIS A 87 -6.53 8.90 -6.55
CA HIS A 87 -6.28 10.03 -7.44
C HIS A 87 -5.93 9.58 -8.87
N ASP A 88 -4.92 10.19 -9.48
CA ASP A 88 -4.52 9.94 -10.86
C ASP A 88 -3.25 9.08 -10.95
N LEU A 89 -2.98 8.29 -9.92
CA LEU A 89 -1.82 7.42 -9.94
C LEU A 89 -1.95 6.36 -11.05
N GLU A 90 -0.83 6.07 -11.70
CA GLU A 90 -0.78 5.03 -12.73
C GLU A 90 -1.18 3.69 -12.13
N LYS A 91 -2.06 2.97 -12.82
CA LYS A 91 -2.54 1.70 -12.31
C LYS A 91 -1.44 0.65 -12.34
N ILE A 92 -1.28 -0.06 -11.24
CA ILE A 92 -0.24 -1.07 -11.07
C ILE A 92 -0.87 -2.46 -11.05
N ASP A 93 -0.13 -3.43 -11.60
CA ASP A 93 -0.59 -4.82 -11.61
C ASP A 93 -0.28 -5.47 -10.26
N PRO A 94 -1.27 -6.15 -9.63
CA PRO A 94 -1.07 -6.73 -8.31
C PRO A 94 -0.14 -7.94 -8.28
N ILE A 95 0.08 -8.59 -9.41
CA ILE A 95 0.93 -9.78 -9.48
C ILE A 95 2.39 -9.39 -9.70
N TYR A 96 2.64 -8.48 -10.65
CA TYR A 96 4.00 -8.13 -11.06
C TYR A 96 4.54 -6.88 -10.39
N ALA A 97 3.70 -6.10 -9.71
CA ALA A 97 4.08 -4.84 -9.07
C ALA A 97 4.70 -3.84 -10.06
N LEU A 98 4.16 -3.81 -11.28
CA LEU A 98 4.59 -2.90 -12.34
C LEU A 98 3.40 -2.11 -12.86
N PRO A 99 3.61 -0.85 -13.28
CA PRO A 99 2.54 -0.08 -13.92
C PRO A 99 2.01 -0.82 -15.15
N GLU A 100 0.68 -0.84 -15.32
CA GLU A 100 0.05 -1.58 -16.41
C GLU A 100 0.59 -1.23 -17.81
N PRO A 101 0.84 0.04 -18.15
CA PRO A 101 1.39 0.35 -19.47
C PRO A 101 2.77 -0.28 -19.72
N ILE A 102 3.62 -0.32 -18.70
CA ILE A 102 4.95 -0.94 -18.81
C ILE A 102 4.81 -2.45 -18.98
N LEU A 103 3.95 -3.06 -18.18
CA LEU A 103 3.72 -4.52 -18.24
C LEU A 103 3.17 -4.93 -19.60
N LYS A 104 2.26 -4.15 -20.16
CA LYS A 104 1.69 -4.41 -21.47
C LYS A 104 2.76 -4.40 -22.56
N ASN A 105 3.72 -3.51 -22.47
CA ASN A 105 4.83 -3.46 -23.42
C ASN A 105 5.78 -4.65 -23.28
N ILE A 106 5.94 -5.19 -22.09
CA ILE A 106 6.82 -6.34 -21.82
C ILE A 106 6.14 -7.65 -22.22
N LEU A 107 4.89 -7.82 -21.86
CA LEU A 107 4.17 -9.09 -22.06
C LEU A 107 3.46 -9.19 -23.42
N GLY A 108 3.41 -8.13 -24.14
CA GLY A 108 2.78 -8.10 -25.44
C GLY A 108 1.35 -7.74 -25.41
#